data_31c4d012469dde46f44c75ccf7268655
#
_entry.id   31c4d012469dde46f44c75ccf7268655
#
_cell.length_a   1.000
_cell.length_b   1.000
_cell.length_c   1.000
_cell.angle_alpha   90.00
_cell.angle_beta   90.00
_cell.angle_gamma   90.00
#
_symmetry.space_group_name_H-M   'P 1'
#
loop_
_entity.id
_entity.type
_entity.pdbx_description
1 polymer ?
#
loop_
_entity_poly.entity_id
_entity_poly.type
_entity_poly.pdbx_seq_one_letter_code
_entity_poly.pdbx_strand_id
1 'polypeptide(L)'
;MQKILALVSLIYGMAISAAPDITIPIHPDEAKLVKAIIAIEGHAVEVAEVPGWAKSGVINRLKELGIDTSNLKSWGVRGTESKGLSFSCVYDSNGRVLALTGNGPWLRNDSLRALKGMQELRIIRFDHNGFLSNHPKAALYNGTGFDALMDSKLMEIKLTLGINDAGMEQAAKIKGLKSFTVVHSQVSEAGLKFFEIHPTLESFTVAEMGNVSQSALASIAKMPKLTHIGFQEAFVTYDGGFKHLLPMKGRLKTLDLTMSVVNDADLKQVQADHSDAKIITISPTEIAKRHIFVAGRLAKVATGEAAEKLKKAIAEHQPATK
;
A
#
# COMPACT_ATOMS: atom_id res chain seq x y z
N MET A 1 -29.62 -11.38 2.48
CA MET A 1 -28.69 -11.19 1.36
C MET A 1 -29.29 -10.40 0.20
N GLN A 2 -30.45 -10.78 -0.34
CA GLN A 2 -31.15 -9.97 -1.35
C GLN A 2 -31.42 -8.53 -0.89
N LYS A 3 -31.69 -8.29 0.40
CA LYS A 3 -31.90 -6.94 0.96
C LYS A 3 -30.67 -6.06 0.97
N ILE A 4 -29.46 -6.63 1.09
CA ILE A 4 -28.19 -5.86 1.04
C ILE A 4 -27.87 -5.49 -0.40
N LEU A 5 -28.03 -6.40 -1.35
CA LEU A 5 -27.89 -6.13 -2.78
C LEU A 5 -28.93 -5.12 -3.28
N ALA A 6 -30.18 -5.23 -2.84
CA ALA A 6 -31.24 -4.29 -3.18
C ALA A 6 -31.01 -2.88 -2.59
N LEU A 7 -30.43 -2.78 -1.38
CA LEU A 7 -30.14 -1.50 -0.76
C LEU A 7 -29.01 -0.74 -1.50
N VAL A 8 -28.00 -1.46 -1.99
CA VAL A 8 -26.90 -0.88 -2.79
C VAL A 8 -27.43 -0.40 -4.16
N SER A 9 -28.36 -1.14 -4.78
CA SER A 9 -29.00 -0.74 -6.04
C SER A 9 -29.84 0.53 -5.91
N LEU A 10 -30.50 0.73 -4.77
CA LEU A 10 -31.41 1.89 -4.54
C LEU A 10 -30.64 3.19 -4.27
N ILE A 11 -29.42 3.10 -3.70
CA ILE A 11 -28.65 4.29 -3.30
C ILE A 11 -27.88 4.90 -4.46
N TYR A 12 -27.49 4.11 -5.47
CA TYR A 12 -26.56 4.57 -6.51
C TYR A 12 -27.08 4.51 -7.96
N GLY A 13 -28.29 3.99 -8.22
CA GLY A 13 -28.85 3.94 -9.58
C GLY A 13 -27.98 3.16 -10.58
N MET A 14 -27.02 2.37 -10.11
CA MET A 14 -26.11 1.58 -10.94
C MET A 14 -26.71 0.20 -11.17
N ALA A 15 -26.85 -0.20 -12.43
CA ALA A 15 -27.07 -1.59 -12.78
C ALA A 15 -25.90 -2.42 -12.22
N ILE A 16 -26.17 -3.21 -11.18
CA ILE A 16 -25.20 -4.20 -10.71
C ILE A 16 -25.10 -5.24 -11.82
N SER A 17 -23.93 -5.36 -12.43
CA SER A 17 -23.65 -6.46 -13.35
C SER A 17 -23.95 -7.78 -12.63
N ALA A 18 -24.56 -8.75 -13.34
CA ALA A 18 -24.74 -10.08 -12.78
C ALA A 18 -23.38 -10.62 -12.31
N ALA A 19 -23.39 -11.25 -11.12
CA ALA A 19 -22.15 -11.85 -10.61
C ALA A 19 -21.62 -12.84 -11.66
N PRO A 20 -20.32 -12.79 -11.97
CA PRO A 20 -19.75 -13.63 -13.02
C PRO A 20 -19.94 -15.11 -12.69
N ASP A 21 -20.24 -15.91 -13.72
CA ASP A 21 -20.32 -17.37 -13.58
C ASP A 21 -18.91 -17.96 -13.57
N ILE A 22 -18.23 -17.79 -12.43
CA ILE A 22 -16.90 -18.33 -12.18
C ILE A 22 -16.89 -19.22 -10.95
N THR A 23 -16.15 -20.31 -11.05
CA THR A 23 -15.90 -21.18 -9.91
C THR A 23 -14.73 -20.64 -9.07
N ILE A 24 -14.99 -20.43 -7.78
CA ILE A 24 -13.99 -19.92 -6.83
C ILE A 24 -13.72 -21.05 -5.81
N PRO A 25 -12.51 -21.61 -5.77
CA PRO A 25 -12.16 -22.80 -4.98
C PRO A 25 -11.82 -22.46 -3.51
N ILE A 26 -12.61 -21.58 -2.89
CA ILE A 26 -12.47 -21.18 -1.49
C ILE A 26 -13.76 -21.50 -0.72
N HIS A 27 -13.78 -21.24 0.58
CA HIS A 27 -14.97 -21.49 1.41
C HIS A 27 -16.21 -20.82 0.81
N PRO A 28 -17.38 -21.50 0.73
CA PRO A 28 -18.56 -21.01 0.01
C PRO A 28 -19.03 -19.62 0.43
N ASP A 29 -18.95 -19.28 1.72
CA ASP A 29 -19.35 -17.96 2.21
C ASP A 29 -18.38 -16.87 1.72
N GLU A 30 -17.08 -17.15 1.71
CA GLU A 30 -16.07 -16.21 1.21
C GLU A 30 -16.09 -16.11 -0.31
N ALA A 31 -16.40 -17.20 -1.01
CA ALA A 31 -16.62 -17.18 -2.46
C ALA A 31 -17.77 -16.23 -2.85
N LYS A 32 -18.84 -16.20 -2.06
CA LYS A 32 -19.95 -15.23 -2.26
C LYS A 32 -19.46 -13.79 -2.09
N LEU A 33 -18.56 -13.53 -1.11
CA LEU A 33 -18.00 -12.18 -0.89
C LEU A 33 -17.09 -11.77 -2.05
N VAL A 34 -16.24 -12.66 -2.54
CA VAL A 34 -15.39 -12.38 -3.70
C VAL A 34 -16.24 -12.10 -4.94
N LYS A 35 -17.28 -12.89 -5.21
CA LYS A 35 -18.22 -12.63 -6.31
C LYS A 35 -18.91 -11.28 -6.16
N ALA A 36 -19.31 -10.92 -4.93
CA ALA A 36 -19.91 -9.61 -4.65
C ALA A 36 -18.93 -8.46 -4.92
N ILE A 37 -17.66 -8.59 -4.53
CA ILE A 37 -16.61 -7.60 -4.82
C ILE A 37 -16.45 -7.44 -6.34
N ILE A 38 -16.31 -8.52 -7.08
CA ILE A 38 -16.19 -8.49 -8.53
C ILE A 38 -17.41 -7.80 -9.18
N ALA A 39 -18.61 -8.09 -8.69
CA ALA A 39 -19.84 -7.46 -9.19
C ALA A 39 -19.91 -5.96 -8.86
N ILE A 40 -19.50 -5.54 -7.64
CA ILE A 40 -19.42 -4.13 -7.24
C ILE A 40 -18.46 -3.38 -8.15
N GLU A 41 -17.32 -3.97 -8.46
CA GLU A 41 -16.30 -3.35 -9.34
C GLU A 41 -16.77 -3.31 -10.81
N GLY A 42 -17.66 -4.21 -11.21
CA GLY A 42 -18.33 -4.19 -12.52
C GLY A 42 -17.42 -4.50 -13.70
N HIS A 43 -16.37 -5.31 -13.48
CA HIS A 43 -15.47 -5.76 -14.53
C HIS A 43 -15.82 -7.14 -15.03
N ALA A 44 -15.72 -7.36 -16.34
CA ALA A 44 -15.71 -8.69 -16.91
C ALA A 44 -14.36 -9.36 -16.58
N VAL A 45 -14.43 -10.57 -16.02
CA VAL A 45 -13.23 -11.29 -15.55
C VAL A 45 -13.23 -12.74 -16.00
N GLU A 46 -12.04 -13.29 -16.13
CA GLU A 46 -11.81 -14.72 -16.34
C GLU A 46 -10.83 -15.26 -15.29
N VAL A 47 -10.93 -16.56 -15.01
CA VAL A 47 -9.99 -17.22 -14.07
C VAL A 47 -8.58 -17.18 -14.67
N ALA A 48 -7.61 -16.81 -13.86
CA ALA A 48 -6.22 -16.70 -14.25
C ALA A 48 -5.30 -17.41 -13.24
N GLU A 49 -4.20 -17.95 -13.75
CA GLU A 49 -3.15 -18.49 -12.89
C GLU A 49 -2.46 -17.38 -12.11
N VAL A 50 -2.25 -17.61 -10.82
CA VAL A 50 -1.46 -16.71 -9.97
C VAL A 50 0.01 -16.98 -10.21
N PRO A 51 0.81 -16.03 -10.75
CA PRO A 51 2.22 -16.26 -11.01
C PRO A 51 2.97 -16.69 -9.75
N GLY A 52 3.90 -17.63 -9.90
CA GLY A 52 4.65 -18.20 -8.77
C GLY A 52 5.35 -17.16 -7.91
N TRP A 53 5.91 -16.10 -8.52
CA TRP A 53 6.55 -15.01 -7.78
C TRP A 53 5.54 -14.21 -6.92
N ALA A 54 4.33 -13.97 -7.41
CA ALA A 54 3.30 -13.24 -6.68
C ALA A 54 2.79 -14.07 -5.49
N LYS A 55 2.54 -15.36 -5.73
CA LYS A 55 2.17 -16.32 -4.68
C LYS A 55 3.27 -16.42 -3.61
N SER A 56 4.53 -16.62 -4.00
CA SER A 56 5.65 -16.76 -3.06
C SER A 56 5.86 -15.53 -2.20
N GLY A 57 5.74 -14.31 -2.78
CA GLY A 57 5.89 -13.07 -2.04
C GLY A 57 4.84 -12.90 -0.93
N VAL A 58 3.60 -13.30 -1.20
CA VAL A 58 2.52 -13.27 -0.19
C VAL A 58 2.70 -14.34 0.87
N ILE A 59 3.05 -15.57 0.46
CA ILE A 59 3.28 -16.69 1.39
C ILE A 59 4.44 -16.39 2.33
N ASN A 60 5.56 -15.88 1.83
CA ASN A 60 6.69 -15.48 2.66
C ASN A 60 6.27 -14.42 3.68
N ARG A 61 5.45 -13.45 3.26
CA ARG A 61 4.98 -12.42 4.17
C ARG A 61 4.03 -12.95 5.25
N LEU A 62 3.13 -13.88 4.91
CA LEU A 62 2.29 -14.57 5.90
C LEU A 62 3.16 -15.31 6.94
N LYS A 63 4.22 -16.00 6.49
CA LYS A 63 5.18 -16.67 7.37
C LYS A 63 5.90 -15.69 8.31
N GLU A 64 6.36 -14.54 7.81
CA GLU A 64 6.95 -13.47 8.63
C GLU A 64 5.98 -12.93 9.68
N LEU A 65 4.69 -12.91 9.37
CA LEU A 65 3.62 -12.53 10.31
C LEU A 65 3.25 -13.65 11.30
N GLY A 66 3.91 -14.81 11.24
CA GLY A 66 3.70 -15.94 12.14
C GLY A 66 2.51 -16.84 11.77
N ILE A 67 2.05 -16.78 10.51
CA ILE A 67 0.96 -17.61 10.02
C ILE A 67 1.50 -18.92 9.45
N ASP A 68 0.82 -20.04 9.74
CA ASP A 68 1.15 -21.34 9.13
C ASP A 68 0.93 -21.29 7.62
N THR A 69 1.96 -21.67 6.88
CA THR A 69 1.97 -21.60 5.41
C THR A 69 2.11 -22.94 4.73
N SER A 70 2.02 -24.06 5.48
CA SER A 70 2.32 -25.42 5.01
C SER A 70 1.42 -25.88 3.87
N ASN A 71 0.15 -25.48 3.82
CA ASN A 71 -0.86 -25.98 2.88
C ASN A 71 -1.62 -24.88 2.15
N LEU A 72 -0.97 -23.74 1.87
CA LEU A 72 -1.63 -22.61 1.23
C LEU A 72 -1.79 -22.82 -0.28
N LYS A 73 -2.97 -22.47 -0.76
CA LYS A 73 -3.33 -22.44 -2.18
C LYS A 73 -3.58 -21.00 -2.62
N SER A 74 -3.64 -20.80 -3.93
CA SER A 74 -3.96 -19.51 -4.52
C SER A 74 -4.96 -19.65 -5.66
N TRP A 75 -5.73 -18.58 -5.86
CA TRP A 75 -6.67 -18.45 -6.96
C TRP A 75 -6.71 -16.99 -7.39
N GLY A 76 -6.96 -16.73 -8.67
CA GLY A 76 -7.01 -15.36 -9.16
C GLY A 76 -7.84 -15.20 -10.41
N VAL A 77 -8.10 -13.94 -10.74
CA VAL A 77 -8.77 -13.52 -11.97
C VAL A 77 -8.01 -12.37 -12.63
N ARG A 78 -8.18 -12.25 -13.94
CA ARG A 78 -7.79 -11.06 -14.70
C ARG A 78 -9.02 -10.46 -15.39
N GLY A 79 -8.97 -9.16 -15.66
CA GLY A 79 -9.94 -8.53 -16.54
C GLY A 79 -9.77 -9.06 -17.98
N THR A 80 -10.85 -9.26 -18.69
CA THR A 80 -10.82 -9.77 -20.07
C THR A 80 -10.02 -8.88 -21.03
N GLU A 81 -9.92 -7.59 -20.72
CA GLU A 81 -9.14 -6.60 -21.45
C GLU A 81 -7.71 -6.40 -20.92
N SER A 82 -7.34 -7.09 -19.84
CA SER A 82 -6.06 -6.94 -19.13
C SER A 82 -5.15 -8.12 -19.39
N LYS A 83 -3.85 -7.85 -19.63
CA LYS A 83 -2.84 -8.91 -19.73
C LYS A 83 -2.32 -9.39 -18.38
N GLY A 84 -2.61 -8.67 -17.29
CA GLY A 84 -2.12 -8.94 -15.93
C GLY A 84 -3.17 -9.49 -14.99
N LEU A 85 -2.71 -10.05 -13.87
CA LEU A 85 -3.57 -10.50 -12.78
C LEU A 85 -4.25 -9.28 -12.16
N SER A 86 -5.59 -9.27 -12.11
CA SER A 86 -6.36 -8.15 -11.56
C SER A 86 -6.67 -8.32 -10.09
N PHE A 87 -6.93 -9.55 -9.68
CA PHE A 87 -7.26 -9.88 -8.30
C PHE A 87 -6.83 -11.31 -8.00
N SER A 88 -6.28 -11.54 -6.81
CA SER A 88 -6.00 -12.91 -6.36
C SER A 88 -6.13 -13.04 -4.85
N CYS A 89 -6.32 -14.26 -4.40
CA CYS A 89 -6.30 -14.62 -3.00
C CYS A 89 -5.37 -15.80 -2.72
N VAL A 90 -4.84 -15.82 -1.49
CA VAL A 90 -4.17 -16.97 -0.89
C VAL A 90 -5.08 -17.47 0.24
N TYR A 91 -5.32 -18.78 0.29
CA TYR A 91 -6.25 -19.42 1.21
C TYR A 91 -5.69 -20.71 1.79
N ASP A 92 -6.20 -21.11 2.96
CA ASP A 92 -5.80 -22.31 3.68
C ASP A 92 -6.50 -23.59 3.17
N SER A 93 -6.22 -24.73 3.81
CA SER A 93 -6.82 -26.03 3.48
C SER A 93 -8.34 -26.07 3.68
N ASN A 94 -8.91 -25.18 4.52
CA ASN A 94 -10.35 -25.05 4.76
C ASN A 94 -11.01 -24.08 3.78
N GLY A 95 -10.22 -23.52 2.84
CA GLY A 95 -10.67 -22.52 1.88
C GLY A 95 -10.81 -21.10 2.47
N ARG A 96 -10.32 -20.82 3.67
CA ARG A 96 -10.37 -19.50 4.29
C ARG A 96 -9.31 -18.59 3.70
N VAL A 97 -9.73 -17.40 3.27
CA VAL A 97 -8.85 -16.41 2.65
C VAL A 97 -7.98 -15.74 3.71
N LEU A 98 -6.67 -15.83 3.52
CA LEU A 98 -5.65 -15.22 4.38
C LEU A 98 -5.08 -13.93 3.79
N ALA A 99 -5.03 -13.83 2.46
CA ALA A 99 -4.52 -12.65 1.79
C ALA A 99 -5.29 -12.34 0.51
N LEU A 100 -5.48 -11.06 0.27
CA LEU A 100 -6.01 -10.51 -0.97
C LEU A 100 -4.96 -9.62 -1.61
N THR A 101 -4.75 -9.81 -2.90
CA THR A 101 -3.88 -8.94 -3.69
C THR A 101 -4.59 -8.54 -4.98
N GLY A 102 -4.27 -7.39 -5.53
CA GLY A 102 -4.86 -6.95 -6.77
C GLY A 102 -4.14 -5.77 -7.38
N ASN A 103 -4.40 -5.56 -8.66
CA ASN A 103 -3.97 -4.42 -9.45
C ASN A 103 -5.19 -3.76 -10.10
N GLY A 104 -5.08 -2.45 -10.35
CA GLY A 104 -6.13 -1.70 -11.03
C GLY A 104 -7.27 -1.23 -10.12
N PRO A 105 -8.40 -0.76 -10.66
CA PRO A 105 -9.46 -0.08 -9.94
C PRO A 105 -10.40 -1.05 -9.19
N TRP A 106 -9.84 -2.03 -8.50
CA TRP A 106 -10.58 -3.13 -7.89
C TRP A 106 -11.07 -2.87 -6.47
N LEU A 107 -10.85 -1.67 -5.93
CA LEU A 107 -11.17 -1.39 -4.56
C LEU A 107 -12.01 -0.13 -4.41
N ARG A 108 -13.26 -0.30 -4.01
CA ARG A 108 -14.15 0.77 -3.54
C ARG A 108 -14.38 0.62 -2.05
N ASN A 109 -14.94 1.64 -1.42
CA ASN A 109 -15.30 1.55 -0.01
C ASN A 109 -16.28 0.39 0.26
N ASP A 110 -17.23 0.14 -0.64
CA ASP A 110 -18.17 -0.97 -0.50
C ASP A 110 -17.51 -2.33 -0.68
N SER A 111 -16.52 -2.44 -1.56
CA SER A 111 -15.68 -3.65 -1.68
C SER A 111 -14.90 -3.92 -0.41
N LEU A 112 -14.32 -2.88 0.24
CA LEU A 112 -13.69 -3.01 1.55
C LEU A 112 -14.68 -3.50 2.61
N ARG A 113 -15.87 -2.93 2.66
CA ARG A 113 -16.93 -3.35 3.62
C ARG A 113 -17.36 -4.79 3.42
N ALA A 114 -17.37 -5.28 2.18
CA ALA A 114 -17.69 -6.68 1.89
C ALA A 114 -16.67 -7.65 2.51
N LEU A 115 -15.41 -7.22 2.74
CA LEU A 115 -14.36 -8.05 3.36
C LEU A 115 -14.64 -8.38 4.84
N LYS A 116 -15.58 -7.70 5.50
CA LYS A 116 -15.95 -7.96 6.91
C LYS A 116 -16.26 -9.44 7.20
N GLY A 117 -16.78 -10.18 6.21
CA GLY A 117 -17.05 -11.61 6.35
C GLY A 117 -15.84 -12.52 6.28
N MET A 118 -14.67 -12.01 5.90
CA MET A 118 -13.42 -12.79 5.78
C MET A 118 -12.67 -12.80 7.11
N GLN A 119 -13.07 -13.68 8.01
CA GLN A 119 -12.59 -13.69 9.40
C GLN A 119 -11.10 -14.04 9.55
N GLU A 120 -10.53 -14.77 8.58
CA GLU A 120 -9.12 -15.18 8.62
C GLU A 120 -8.20 -14.29 7.77
N LEU A 121 -8.72 -13.19 7.21
CA LEU A 121 -7.95 -12.26 6.41
C LEU A 121 -6.85 -11.57 7.24
N ARG A 122 -5.60 -11.63 6.74
CA ARG A 122 -4.39 -11.07 7.36
C ARG A 122 -3.74 -9.97 6.54
N ILE A 123 -3.83 -10.07 5.21
CA ILE A 123 -3.13 -9.19 4.28
C ILE A 123 -4.09 -8.67 3.23
N ILE A 124 -4.04 -7.35 3.00
CA ILE A 124 -4.61 -6.68 1.84
C ILE A 124 -3.47 -5.94 1.13
N ARG A 125 -3.24 -6.26 -0.15
CA ARG A 125 -2.28 -5.57 -1.00
C ARG A 125 -2.92 -5.22 -2.33
N PHE A 126 -3.04 -3.92 -2.60
CA PHE A 126 -3.56 -3.43 -3.86
C PHE A 126 -2.57 -2.41 -4.44
N ASP A 127 -1.85 -2.84 -5.47
CA ASP A 127 -0.90 -2.01 -6.19
C ASP A 127 -1.61 -1.26 -7.32
N HIS A 128 -1.30 0.04 -7.47
CA HIS A 128 -1.83 0.93 -8.51
C HIS A 128 -3.37 0.93 -8.63
N ASN A 129 -4.05 0.61 -7.53
CA ASN A 129 -5.49 0.76 -7.42
C ASN A 129 -5.89 2.22 -7.48
N GLY A 130 -6.80 2.56 -8.32
CA GLY A 130 -7.21 3.94 -8.52
C GLY A 130 -6.20 4.72 -9.34
N PHE A 131 -5.41 4.02 -10.16
CA PHE A 131 -4.51 4.61 -11.17
C PHE A 131 -5.12 5.78 -11.94
N LEU A 132 -6.25 6.08 -11.56
CA LEU A 132 -7.17 6.85 -12.32
C LEU A 132 -7.64 8.01 -11.48
N SER A 133 -6.71 8.92 -11.13
CA SER A 133 -7.12 10.25 -10.65
C SER A 133 -8.20 10.86 -11.57
N ASN A 134 -8.25 10.41 -12.81
CA ASN A 134 -9.23 10.82 -13.83
C ASN A 134 -10.33 9.78 -14.08
N HIS A 135 -10.35 8.64 -13.38
CA HIS A 135 -11.39 7.65 -13.59
C HIS A 135 -12.65 8.06 -12.83
N PRO A 136 -13.85 8.01 -13.44
CA PRO A 136 -15.09 8.41 -12.79
C PRO A 136 -15.35 7.69 -11.44
N LYS A 137 -14.79 6.49 -11.28
CA LYS A 137 -14.90 5.66 -10.08
C LYS A 137 -13.87 5.97 -8.99
N ALA A 138 -12.84 6.78 -9.25
CA ALA A 138 -11.81 7.14 -8.26
C ALA A 138 -12.41 7.82 -7.03
N ALA A 139 -13.45 8.63 -7.22
CA ALA A 139 -14.19 9.27 -6.12
C ALA A 139 -14.93 8.29 -5.20
N LEU A 140 -15.12 7.04 -5.61
CA LEU A 140 -15.81 6.00 -4.81
C LEU A 140 -14.87 5.28 -3.84
N TYR A 141 -13.58 5.58 -3.89
CA TYR A 141 -12.58 5.03 -2.99
C TYR A 141 -11.77 6.14 -2.32
N ASN A 142 -11.88 6.21 -1.01
CA ASN A 142 -11.07 7.09 -0.17
C ASN A 142 -10.55 6.39 1.10
N GLY A 143 -10.83 5.09 1.23
CA GLY A 143 -10.42 4.25 2.36
C GLY A 143 -11.40 4.24 3.53
N THR A 144 -12.51 4.98 3.51
CA THR A 144 -13.47 4.97 4.63
C THR A 144 -14.12 3.60 4.86
N GLY A 145 -14.11 2.71 3.84
CA GLY A 145 -14.58 1.33 3.98
C GLY A 145 -13.80 0.47 4.97
N PHE A 146 -12.63 0.92 5.44
CA PHE A 146 -11.91 0.26 6.54
C PHE A 146 -12.67 0.29 7.87
N ASP A 147 -13.70 1.14 8.01
CA ASP A 147 -14.61 1.15 9.17
C ASP A 147 -15.19 -0.25 9.47
N ALA A 148 -15.42 -1.06 8.44
CA ALA A 148 -15.96 -2.41 8.58
C ALA A 148 -14.93 -3.45 9.08
N LEU A 149 -13.64 -3.13 9.08
CA LEU A 149 -12.54 -4.06 9.36
C LEU A 149 -11.87 -3.85 10.72
N MET A 150 -12.38 -2.95 11.56
CA MET A 150 -11.76 -2.60 12.85
C MET A 150 -11.53 -3.79 13.78
N ASP A 151 -12.44 -4.77 13.77
CA ASP A 151 -12.37 -5.99 14.58
C ASP A 151 -11.84 -7.21 13.80
N SER A 152 -11.30 -6.99 12.59
CA SER A 152 -10.72 -8.07 11.78
C SER A 152 -9.34 -8.49 12.34
N LYS A 153 -8.88 -9.67 11.88
CA LYS A 153 -7.53 -10.17 12.16
C LYS A 153 -6.48 -9.58 11.20
N LEU A 154 -6.77 -8.47 10.54
CA LEU A 154 -5.91 -7.85 9.54
C LEU A 154 -4.62 -7.34 10.17
N MET A 155 -3.49 -7.72 9.59
CA MET A 155 -2.15 -7.41 10.08
C MET A 155 -1.35 -6.53 9.10
N GLU A 156 -1.69 -6.56 7.83
CA GLU A 156 -0.99 -5.78 6.82
C GLU A 156 -1.95 -5.16 5.81
N ILE A 157 -1.72 -3.88 5.53
CA ILE A 157 -2.36 -3.15 4.45
C ILE A 157 -1.27 -2.49 3.61
N LYS A 158 -1.27 -2.77 2.30
CA LYS A 158 -0.48 -2.03 1.30
C LYS A 158 -1.41 -1.50 0.23
N LEU A 159 -1.45 -0.19 0.08
CA LEU A 159 -2.31 0.49 -0.88
C LEU A 159 -1.48 1.44 -1.74
N THR A 160 -1.71 1.39 -3.03
CA THR A 160 -1.23 2.39 -3.97
C THR A 160 -2.45 3.14 -4.51
N LEU A 161 -2.47 4.46 -4.32
CA LEU A 161 -3.54 5.37 -4.74
C LEU A 161 -4.88 5.26 -3.94
N GLY A 162 -5.60 6.35 -3.92
CA GLY A 162 -7.01 6.40 -3.55
C GLY A 162 -7.34 6.65 -2.09
N ILE A 163 -6.46 6.37 -1.12
CA ILE A 163 -6.75 6.69 0.28
C ILE A 163 -6.49 8.17 0.59
N ASN A 164 -7.30 8.75 1.45
CA ASN A 164 -7.12 10.09 2.01
C ASN A 164 -7.12 10.07 3.55
N ASP A 165 -7.10 11.23 4.19
CA ASP A 165 -7.03 11.34 5.66
C ASP A 165 -8.21 10.66 6.36
N ALA A 166 -9.42 10.72 5.80
CA ALA A 166 -10.58 10.02 6.36
C ALA A 166 -10.41 8.48 6.31
N GLY A 167 -9.80 7.98 5.25
CA GLY A 167 -9.45 6.55 5.15
C GLY A 167 -8.35 6.16 6.13
N MET A 168 -7.35 7.02 6.33
CA MET A 168 -6.30 6.82 7.33
C MET A 168 -6.87 6.72 8.74
N GLU A 169 -7.84 7.58 9.09
CA GLU A 169 -8.55 7.53 10.37
C GLU A 169 -9.20 6.16 10.61
N GLN A 170 -9.87 5.61 9.59
CA GLN A 170 -10.53 4.30 9.75
C GLN A 170 -9.50 3.16 9.80
N ALA A 171 -8.48 3.18 8.95
CA ALA A 171 -7.42 2.17 8.97
C ALA A 171 -6.67 2.12 10.31
N ALA A 172 -6.43 3.28 10.93
CA ALA A 172 -5.77 3.37 12.25
C ALA A 172 -6.58 2.74 13.40
N LYS A 173 -7.87 2.45 13.21
CA LYS A 173 -8.72 1.77 14.19
C LYS A 173 -8.58 0.24 14.16
N ILE A 174 -7.88 -0.32 13.18
CA ILE A 174 -7.64 -1.77 13.05
C ILE A 174 -6.53 -2.19 14.01
N LYS A 175 -6.91 -2.63 15.20
CA LYS A 175 -6.01 -2.85 16.34
C LYS A 175 -4.89 -3.86 16.12
N GLY A 176 -5.09 -4.83 15.22
CA GLY A 176 -4.12 -5.89 14.90
C GLY A 176 -3.07 -5.51 13.87
N LEU A 177 -3.15 -4.30 13.30
CA LEU A 177 -2.32 -3.89 12.18
C LEU A 177 -0.85 -3.75 12.60
N LYS A 178 0.04 -4.48 11.93
CA LYS A 178 1.49 -4.47 12.13
C LYS A 178 2.24 -3.72 11.04
N SER A 179 1.68 -3.68 9.83
CA SER A 179 2.32 -3.05 8.68
C SER A 179 1.30 -2.25 7.89
N PHE A 180 1.65 -0.99 7.61
CA PHE A 180 0.84 -0.12 6.76
C PHE A 180 1.73 0.56 5.72
N THR A 181 1.36 0.42 4.46
CA THR A 181 2.05 1.08 3.34
C THR A 181 1.05 1.85 2.52
N VAL A 182 1.34 3.11 2.27
CA VAL A 182 0.56 3.99 1.41
C VAL A 182 1.44 4.68 0.39
N VAL A 183 1.04 4.61 -0.88
CA VAL A 183 1.81 5.14 -2.02
C VAL A 183 0.88 5.95 -2.91
N HIS A 184 1.36 7.04 -3.52
CA HIS A 184 0.62 7.89 -4.49
C HIS A 184 -0.78 8.30 -4.02
N SER A 185 -0.96 8.65 -2.75
CA SER A 185 -2.28 8.89 -2.14
C SER A 185 -2.51 10.37 -1.83
N GLN A 186 -3.77 10.69 -1.53
CA GLN A 186 -4.18 12.04 -1.10
C GLN A 186 -4.09 12.23 0.42
N VAL A 187 -3.22 11.46 1.07
CA VAL A 187 -2.96 11.58 2.51
C VAL A 187 -2.11 12.80 2.78
N SER A 188 -2.44 13.53 3.83
CA SER A 188 -1.66 14.64 4.36
C SER A 188 -0.98 14.28 5.69
N GLU A 189 -0.21 15.19 6.25
CA GLU A 189 0.37 15.03 7.58
C GLU A 189 -0.70 14.87 8.67
N ALA A 190 -1.91 15.40 8.47
CA ALA A 190 -3.02 15.20 9.40
C ALA A 190 -3.48 13.74 9.44
N GLY A 191 -3.50 13.06 8.29
CA GLY A 191 -3.82 11.63 8.22
C GLY A 191 -2.81 10.74 8.93
N LEU A 192 -1.53 11.13 8.94
CA LEU A 192 -0.48 10.38 9.63
C LEU A 192 -0.64 10.42 11.16
N LYS A 193 -1.19 11.50 11.72
CA LYS A 193 -1.40 11.66 13.17
C LYS A 193 -2.34 10.62 13.76
N PHE A 194 -3.26 10.06 12.98
CA PHE A 194 -4.14 8.99 13.47
C PHE A 194 -3.36 7.73 13.88
N PHE A 195 -2.14 7.54 13.37
CA PHE A 195 -1.29 6.41 13.71
C PHE A 195 -0.29 6.70 14.85
N GLU A 196 -0.14 7.93 15.34
CA GLU A 196 0.84 8.31 16.37
C GLU A 196 0.75 7.45 17.65
N ILE A 197 -0.44 6.95 17.98
CA ILE A 197 -0.68 6.13 19.17
C ILE A 197 -1.06 4.69 18.83
N HIS A 198 -0.86 4.26 17.58
CA HIS A 198 -1.27 2.92 17.15
C HIS A 198 -0.50 1.84 17.95
N PRO A 199 -1.21 0.89 18.63
CA PRO A 199 -0.58 0.06 19.67
C PRO A 199 0.32 -1.05 19.14
N THR A 200 0.17 -1.46 17.87
CA THR A 200 0.82 -2.67 17.34
C THR A 200 1.61 -2.44 16.06
N LEU A 201 1.59 -1.21 15.49
CA LEU A 201 2.22 -0.94 14.22
C LEU A 201 3.74 -0.98 14.32
N GLU A 202 4.37 -1.91 13.61
CA GLU A 202 5.80 -2.17 13.61
C GLU A 202 6.49 -1.61 12.34
N SER A 203 5.74 -1.48 11.24
CA SER A 203 6.24 -0.99 9.95
C SER A 203 5.28 0.02 9.36
N PHE A 204 5.79 1.18 8.94
CA PHE A 204 5.03 2.23 8.29
C PHE A 204 5.78 2.78 7.09
N THR A 205 5.15 2.75 5.92
CA THR A 205 5.76 3.27 4.69
C THR A 205 4.85 4.30 4.03
N VAL A 206 5.42 5.44 3.69
CA VAL A 206 4.85 6.45 2.82
C VAL A 206 5.76 6.65 1.60
N ALA A 207 5.17 6.71 0.42
CA ALA A 207 5.93 6.92 -0.82
C ALA A 207 5.16 7.81 -1.79
N GLU A 208 5.88 8.70 -2.46
CA GLU A 208 5.35 9.63 -3.46
C GLU A 208 4.07 10.38 -3.01
N MET A 209 4.16 10.96 -1.83
CA MET A 209 3.05 11.67 -1.21
C MET A 209 3.17 13.17 -1.46
N GLY A 210 2.41 13.71 -2.40
CA GLY A 210 2.47 15.13 -2.75
C GLY A 210 2.13 16.11 -1.61
N ASN A 211 1.38 15.63 -0.60
CA ASN A 211 0.92 16.42 0.55
C ASN A 211 1.65 16.06 1.86
N VAL A 212 2.72 15.28 1.79
CA VAL A 212 3.52 14.85 2.94
C VAL A 212 4.95 15.34 2.76
N SER A 213 5.38 16.22 3.64
CA SER A 213 6.77 16.72 3.65
C SER A 213 7.65 15.88 4.57
N GLN A 214 8.95 16.17 4.59
CA GLN A 214 9.89 15.52 5.49
C GLN A 214 9.57 15.73 6.98
N SER A 215 8.81 16.78 7.36
CA SER A 215 8.35 17.01 8.74
C SER A 215 7.39 15.93 9.25
N ALA A 216 6.78 15.16 8.36
CA ALA A 216 5.95 14.00 8.70
C ALA A 216 6.70 12.94 9.53
N LEU A 217 8.03 12.88 9.41
CA LEU A 217 8.86 12.02 10.25
C LEU A 217 8.67 12.30 11.75
N ALA A 218 8.25 13.51 12.13
CA ALA A 218 7.91 13.84 13.52
C ALA A 218 6.68 13.06 14.03
N SER A 219 5.64 12.91 13.22
CA SER A 219 4.46 12.09 13.56
C SER A 219 4.80 10.60 13.52
N ILE A 220 5.56 10.17 12.52
CA ILE A 220 5.97 8.78 12.36
C ILE A 220 6.81 8.32 13.57
N ALA A 221 7.71 9.15 14.08
CA ALA A 221 8.57 8.83 15.22
C ALA A 221 7.80 8.61 16.54
N LYS A 222 6.59 9.13 16.66
CA LYS A 222 5.74 8.97 17.85
C LYS A 222 5.07 7.59 17.95
N MET A 223 4.99 6.82 16.86
CA MET A 223 4.35 5.51 16.85
C MET A 223 5.12 4.54 17.77
N PRO A 224 4.48 4.00 18.84
CA PRO A 224 5.24 3.43 19.98
C PRO A 224 5.98 2.12 19.65
N LYS A 225 5.46 1.32 18.75
CA LYS A 225 6.03 0.00 18.37
C LYS A 225 6.78 0.02 17.04
N LEU A 226 6.84 1.17 16.39
CA LEU A 226 7.44 1.29 15.06
C LEU A 226 8.94 1.04 15.12
N THR A 227 9.42 0.17 14.25
CA THR A 227 10.83 -0.20 14.10
C THR A 227 11.30 -0.12 12.64
N HIS A 228 10.37 -0.09 11.68
CA HIS A 228 10.67 -0.04 10.26
C HIS A 228 9.94 1.16 9.64
N ILE A 229 10.69 2.06 9.05
CA ILE A 229 10.16 3.24 8.37
C ILE A 229 10.56 3.15 6.89
N GLY A 230 9.56 3.26 6.00
CA GLY A 230 9.76 3.60 4.60
C GLY A 230 9.37 5.06 4.38
N PHE A 231 10.32 5.87 3.92
CA PHE A 231 10.07 7.25 3.52
C PHE A 231 10.65 7.45 2.13
N GLN A 232 9.85 7.07 1.13
CA GLN A 232 10.32 6.86 -0.23
C GLN A 232 9.88 7.99 -1.18
N GLU A 233 10.65 8.18 -2.25
CA GLU A 233 10.39 9.18 -3.29
C GLU A 233 10.30 10.62 -2.75
N ALA A 234 11.15 10.94 -1.77
CA ALA A 234 11.22 12.23 -1.11
C ALA A 234 12.63 12.82 -1.16
N PHE A 235 12.73 14.15 -0.99
CA PHE A 235 13.97 14.80 -0.61
C PHE A 235 13.96 15.02 0.91
N VAL A 236 14.97 14.51 1.60
CA VAL A 236 15.03 14.57 3.08
C VAL A 236 16.38 15.15 3.50
N THR A 237 16.32 16.10 4.41
CA THR A 237 17.49 16.69 5.06
C THR A 237 17.56 16.29 6.53
N TYR A 238 18.72 16.46 7.15
CA TYR A 238 18.87 16.16 8.57
C TYR A 238 17.95 17.03 9.43
N ASP A 239 18.06 18.36 9.30
CA ASP A 239 17.29 19.30 10.13
C ASP A 239 15.80 19.30 9.87
N GLY A 240 15.38 19.10 8.61
CA GLY A 240 13.97 19.12 8.23
C GLY A 240 13.24 17.81 8.47
N GLY A 241 13.98 16.68 8.55
CA GLY A 241 13.38 15.34 8.62
C GLY A 241 14.03 14.42 9.64
N PHE A 242 15.28 14.02 9.41
CA PHE A 242 15.89 12.94 10.21
C PHE A 242 16.07 13.26 11.69
N LYS A 243 16.28 14.50 12.06
CA LYS A 243 16.36 14.96 13.46
C LYS A 243 15.11 14.54 14.28
N HIS A 244 13.97 14.44 13.64
CA HIS A 244 12.74 13.98 14.27
C HIS A 244 12.78 12.49 14.66
N LEU A 245 13.70 11.71 14.09
CA LEU A 245 13.86 10.29 14.40
C LEU A 245 14.73 10.03 15.64
N LEU A 246 15.40 11.05 16.20
CA LEU A 246 16.25 10.89 17.40
C LEU A 246 15.55 10.14 18.56
N PRO A 247 14.24 10.36 18.84
CA PRO A 247 13.53 9.59 19.88
C PRO A 247 13.43 8.09 19.59
N MET A 248 13.76 7.65 18.37
CA MET A 248 13.74 6.24 17.97
C MET A 248 15.12 5.57 18.07
N LYS A 249 16.15 6.27 18.57
CA LYS A 249 17.49 5.70 18.75
C LYS A 249 17.43 4.40 19.56
N GLY A 250 18.09 3.34 19.08
CA GLY A 250 18.06 1.98 19.64
C GLY A 250 16.77 1.20 19.34
N ARG A 251 15.71 1.84 18.87
CA ARG A 251 14.45 1.18 18.47
C ARG A 251 14.34 1.02 16.96
N LEU A 252 14.76 2.00 16.18
CA LEU A 252 14.73 1.95 14.73
C LEU A 252 15.64 0.82 14.22
N LYS A 253 15.08 -0.09 13.43
CA LYS A 253 15.81 -1.21 12.81
C LYS A 253 16.05 -1.00 11.32
N THR A 254 15.11 -0.35 10.65
CA THR A 254 15.22 -0.09 9.21
C THR A 254 14.66 1.29 8.87
N LEU A 255 15.44 2.04 8.12
CA LEU A 255 15.01 3.27 7.44
C LEU A 255 15.19 3.06 5.93
N ASP A 256 14.10 2.84 5.23
CA ASP A 256 14.09 2.64 3.79
C ASP A 256 13.82 3.97 3.07
N LEU A 257 14.86 4.49 2.46
CA LEU A 257 14.89 5.70 1.66
C LEU A 257 15.01 5.38 0.15
N THR A 258 14.61 4.19 -0.26
CA THR A 258 14.62 3.80 -1.68
C THR A 258 13.89 4.85 -2.51
N MET A 259 14.48 5.24 -3.65
CA MET A 259 13.97 6.32 -4.51
C MET A 259 13.96 7.72 -3.87
N SER A 260 14.48 7.89 -2.65
CA SER A 260 14.65 9.20 -2.02
C SER A 260 16.05 9.76 -2.23
N VAL A 261 16.17 11.08 -2.15
CA VAL A 261 17.42 11.81 -2.32
C VAL A 261 17.81 12.47 -0.99
N VAL A 262 19.06 12.28 -0.59
CA VAL A 262 19.64 12.78 0.66
C VAL A 262 21.04 13.29 0.35
N ASN A 263 21.46 14.41 0.94
CA ASN A 263 22.85 14.85 0.86
C ASN A 263 23.77 13.90 1.64
N ASP A 264 25.01 13.72 1.19
CA ASP A 264 25.94 12.77 1.82
C ASP A 264 26.24 13.10 3.29
N ALA A 265 26.29 14.38 3.65
CA ALA A 265 26.48 14.82 5.04
C ALA A 265 25.29 14.43 5.93
N ASP A 266 24.06 14.67 5.44
CA ASP A 266 22.83 14.32 6.15
C ASP A 266 22.71 12.78 6.31
N LEU A 267 23.09 12.02 5.28
CA LEU A 267 23.10 10.56 5.33
C LEU A 267 24.11 10.04 6.37
N LYS A 268 25.33 10.61 6.42
CA LYS A 268 26.32 10.25 7.44
C LYS A 268 25.83 10.54 8.85
N GLN A 269 25.15 11.68 9.04
CA GLN A 269 24.66 12.08 10.36
C GLN A 269 23.54 11.12 10.84
N VAL A 270 22.55 10.83 10.01
CA VAL A 270 21.47 9.88 10.40
C VAL A 270 22.01 8.48 10.63
N GLN A 271 23.04 8.05 9.88
CA GLN A 271 23.72 6.77 10.11
C GLN A 271 24.44 6.74 11.47
N ALA A 272 25.05 7.85 11.89
CA ALA A 272 25.69 7.95 13.20
C ALA A 272 24.67 7.95 14.35
N ASP A 273 23.54 8.62 14.18
CA ASP A 273 22.48 8.67 15.18
C ASP A 273 21.78 7.32 15.38
N HIS A 274 21.71 6.51 14.32
CA HIS A 274 21.05 5.22 14.26
C HIS A 274 21.99 4.12 13.78
N SER A 275 23.16 3.97 14.45
CA SER A 275 24.23 3.03 14.06
C SER A 275 23.77 1.58 13.94
N ASP A 276 22.74 1.18 14.71
CA ASP A 276 22.19 -0.18 14.71
C ASP A 276 21.08 -0.39 13.67
N ALA A 277 20.67 0.69 12.98
CA ALA A 277 19.63 0.62 11.97
C ALA A 277 20.22 0.35 10.58
N LYS A 278 19.54 -0.48 9.81
CA LYS A 278 19.81 -0.62 8.38
C LYS A 278 19.21 0.56 7.63
N ILE A 279 20.05 1.44 7.09
CA ILE A 279 19.60 2.50 6.19
C ILE A 279 19.73 2.02 4.75
N ILE A 280 18.63 2.05 4.00
CA ILE A 280 18.55 1.59 2.61
C ILE A 280 18.41 2.81 1.72
N THR A 281 19.36 3.01 0.83
CA THR A 281 19.38 4.10 -0.17
C THR A 281 19.76 3.54 -1.53
N ILE A 282 19.44 4.29 -2.58
CA ILE A 282 20.00 4.08 -3.91
C ILE A 282 20.56 5.40 -4.43
N SER A 283 21.55 5.33 -5.31
CA SER A 283 22.18 6.53 -5.85
C SER A 283 21.22 7.34 -6.73
N PRO A 284 21.43 8.67 -6.86
CA PRO A 284 20.70 9.51 -7.81
C PRO A 284 20.73 8.95 -9.25
N THR A 285 21.85 8.40 -9.67
CA THR A 285 21.98 7.71 -10.98
C THR A 285 21.04 6.51 -11.08
N GLU A 286 20.96 5.70 -10.03
CA GLU A 286 20.07 4.54 -10.03
C GLU A 286 18.59 4.97 -9.99
N ILE A 287 18.26 6.07 -9.31
CA ILE A 287 16.90 6.64 -9.34
C ILE A 287 16.54 7.06 -10.77
N ALA A 288 17.41 7.84 -11.45
CA ALA A 288 17.18 8.29 -12.81
C ALA A 288 17.02 7.12 -13.80
N LYS A 289 17.87 6.10 -13.66
CA LYS A 289 17.83 4.90 -14.49
C LYS A 289 16.55 4.07 -14.29
N ARG A 290 16.09 3.92 -13.06
CA ARG A 290 14.87 3.16 -12.75
C ARG A 290 13.61 3.93 -13.09
N HIS A 291 13.58 5.25 -12.80
CA HIS A 291 12.37 6.05 -12.90
C HIS A 291 12.68 7.53 -13.15
N ILE A 292 12.87 7.88 -14.42
CA ILE A 292 13.24 9.25 -14.84
C ILE A 292 12.24 10.32 -14.37
N PHE A 293 10.94 9.98 -14.32
CA PHE A 293 9.90 10.91 -13.87
C PHE A 293 10.06 11.25 -12.38
N VAL A 294 10.32 10.24 -11.52
CA VAL A 294 10.59 10.46 -10.08
C VAL A 294 11.86 11.29 -9.91
N ALA A 295 12.94 10.98 -10.65
CA ALA A 295 14.15 11.77 -10.64
C ALA A 295 13.88 13.24 -11.00
N GLY A 296 13.09 13.51 -12.06
CA GLY A 296 12.72 14.85 -12.49
C GLY A 296 11.88 15.61 -11.45
N ARG A 297 11.00 14.93 -10.75
CA ARG A 297 10.22 15.51 -9.65
C ARG A 297 11.11 15.87 -8.47
N LEU A 298 11.97 14.95 -8.04
CA LEU A 298 12.91 15.17 -6.94
C LEU A 298 13.91 16.28 -7.23
N ALA A 299 14.38 16.42 -8.48
CA ALA A 299 15.30 17.48 -8.89
C ALA A 299 14.72 18.91 -8.70
N LYS A 300 13.38 19.05 -8.63
CA LYS A 300 12.72 20.34 -8.39
C LYS A 300 12.72 20.75 -6.92
N VAL A 301 12.83 19.80 -6.01
CA VAL A 301 12.73 20.04 -4.57
C VAL A 301 14.04 19.78 -3.83
N ALA A 302 14.97 19.00 -4.40
CA ALA A 302 16.28 18.77 -3.85
C ALA A 302 17.14 20.05 -3.91
N THR A 303 18.06 20.18 -2.96
CA THR A 303 19.00 21.30 -2.87
C THR A 303 20.43 20.80 -2.71
N GLY A 304 21.42 21.68 -2.93
CA GLY A 304 22.83 21.39 -2.73
C GLY A 304 23.35 20.27 -3.65
N GLU A 305 24.28 19.50 -3.14
CA GLU A 305 24.95 18.41 -3.87
C GLU A 305 24.00 17.36 -4.42
N ALA A 306 22.94 17.04 -3.66
CA ALA A 306 21.92 16.07 -4.08
C ALA A 306 21.19 16.51 -5.36
N ALA A 307 20.87 17.80 -5.47
CA ALA A 307 20.23 18.37 -6.66
C ALA A 307 21.14 18.26 -7.89
N GLU A 308 22.44 18.58 -7.74
CA GLU A 308 23.39 18.56 -8.86
C GLU A 308 23.66 17.12 -9.33
N LYS A 309 23.85 16.18 -8.40
CA LYS A 309 23.99 14.75 -8.73
C LYS A 309 22.78 14.23 -9.50
N LEU A 310 21.56 14.63 -9.08
CA LEU A 310 20.33 14.17 -9.70
C LEU A 310 20.13 14.78 -11.09
N LYS A 311 20.37 16.08 -11.27
CA LYS A 311 20.33 16.76 -12.57
C LYS A 311 21.31 16.12 -13.57
N LYS A 312 22.53 15.83 -13.14
CA LYS A 312 23.53 15.15 -13.96
C LYS A 312 23.03 13.76 -14.36
N ALA A 313 22.53 12.98 -13.42
CA ALA A 313 21.99 11.64 -13.68
C ALA A 313 20.81 11.67 -14.67
N ILE A 314 19.92 12.65 -14.55
CA ILE A 314 18.80 12.85 -15.49
C ILE A 314 19.34 13.12 -16.90
N ALA A 315 20.30 14.02 -17.04
CA ALA A 315 20.87 14.35 -18.34
C ALA A 315 21.54 13.14 -19.04
N GLU A 316 22.16 12.26 -18.25
CA GLU A 316 22.80 11.03 -18.74
C GLU A 316 21.82 9.94 -19.18
N HIS A 317 20.60 9.94 -18.63
CA HIS A 317 19.59 8.87 -18.83
C HIS A 317 18.33 9.32 -19.55
N GLN A 318 18.19 10.60 -19.88
CA GLN A 318 17.11 11.04 -20.76
C GLN A 318 17.32 10.44 -22.15
N PRO A 319 16.30 9.78 -22.75
CA PRO A 319 16.38 9.40 -24.16
C PRO A 319 16.57 10.67 -24.99
N ALA A 320 17.53 10.62 -25.92
CA ALA A 320 17.71 11.71 -26.88
C ALA A 320 16.35 11.99 -27.52
N THR A 321 15.85 13.19 -27.33
CA THR A 321 14.65 13.67 -28.00
C THR A 321 14.93 13.62 -29.52
N LYS A 322 14.36 12.62 -30.19
CA LYS A 322 14.36 12.56 -31.67
C LYS A 322 13.29 13.49 -32.21
#